data_a9a12606022070c4c75490011f290fa0
#
_entry.id   a9a12606022070c4c75490011f290fa0
#
_cell.length_a   1.000
_cell.length_b   1.000
_cell.length_c   1.000
_cell.angle_alpha   90.00
_cell.angle_beta   90.00
_cell.angle_gamma   90.00
#
_symmetry.space_group_name_H-M   'P 1'
#
loop_
_entity.id
_entity.type
_entity.pdbx_description
1 polymer ?
#
loop_
_entity_poly.entity_id
_entity_poly.type
_entity_poly.pdbx_seq_one_letter_code
_entity_poly.pdbx_strand_id
1 'polypeptide(L)'
;MKKLLISISLLAALCSCHHDDDPEDNRARRTVFVYMAAENNLARFADDDLSEMQTGSLKLTDDDNLVVYVDRAGSTTTPYLARVYKGELIDTLFMPEGLAADPTVLTRALRQAKTVYPAKSYGVVLWGHASGWLISENDSISVAASRAYGGSTGNNTSSSTGKYWMNIPQLAQAIQSAMGTDKLSFVFGDCCSFGCIEIAYELKDVADYVIGSPSEIPDMGAPYDLIVPKLFDVSDNLCRGIIDTYYNFCIEAYKIKSNIYYNRIPGDLEGYSVPLAAVKTSELDNLVQATSKILATIPDKVSSIGSLDLDGTVHYAQYASHKYSYDMNSVLSVNTSASDYQTWTSAFKKAVPYKRYSAKWMTEYNQLANEMNYFPVSDENCGCVSMFFPSVSYASTSPKWNKAIQKYQWNNVIHWEQYGW
;
A
#
# COMPACT_ATOMS: atom_id res chain seq x y z
N MET A 1 -20.92 60.73 73.02
CA MET A 1 -21.21 60.78 71.56
C MET A 1 -19.94 60.32 70.83
N LYS A 2 -19.92 59.05 70.41
CA LYS A 2 -18.76 58.43 69.78
C LYS A 2 -18.90 58.55 68.26
N LYS A 3 -17.95 59.20 67.59
CA LYS A 3 -17.91 59.25 66.11
C LYS A 3 -17.27 58.01 65.58
N LEU A 4 -18.00 57.30 64.73
CA LEU A 4 -17.53 56.09 64.00
C LEU A 4 -16.87 56.53 62.70
N LEU A 5 -15.57 56.30 62.55
CA LEU A 5 -14.83 56.48 61.29
C LEU A 5 -14.93 55.21 60.51
N ILE A 6 -15.52 55.26 59.30
CA ILE A 6 -15.57 54.17 58.34
C ILE A 6 -14.39 54.36 57.42
N SER A 7 -13.44 53.39 57.49
CA SER A 7 -12.34 53.26 56.51
C SER A 7 -12.82 52.46 55.34
N ILE A 8 -12.84 53.07 54.17
CA ILE A 8 -13.07 52.36 52.87
C ILE A 8 -11.76 51.86 52.37
N SER A 9 -11.57 50.54 52.43
CA SER A 9 -10.41 49.85 51.78
C SER A 9 -10.72 49.63 50.33
N LEU A 10 -9.95 50.29 49.46
CA LEU A 10 -9.99 50.11 48.02
C LEU A 10 -9.24 48.81 47.68
N LEU A 11 -9.97 47.75 47.33
CA LEU A 11 -9.39 46.49 46.82
C LEU A 11 -9.06 46.70 45.34
N ALA A 12 -7.78 46.87 45.02
CA ALA A 12 -7.31 46.83 43.64
C ALA A 12 -7.28 45.35 43.19
N ALA A 13 -8.22 44.99 42.33
CA ALA A 13 -8.21 43.71 41.62
C ALA A 13 -7.09 43.75 40.57
N LEU A 14 -5.98 43.09 40.87
CA LEU A 14 -4.96 42.72 39.87
C LEU A 14 -5.59 41.64 38.99
N CYS A 15 -6.07 42.02 37.82
CA CYS A 15 -6.29 41.07 36.71
C CYS A 15 -4.93 40.54 36.30
N SER A 16 -4.53 39.40 36.84
CA SER A 16 -3.48 38.57 36.31
C SER A 16 -4.04 37.96 35.03
N CYS A 17 -3.62 38.45 33.87
CA CYS A 17 -3.71 37.68 32.62
C CYS A 17 -2.85 36.42 32.78
N HIS A 18 -3.48 35.30 33.13
CA HIS A 18 -2.88 34.01 32.85
C HIS A 18 -2.90 33.90 31.33
N HIS A 19 -1.73 34.02 30.74
CA HIS A 19 -1.45 33.32 29.49
C HIS A 19 -1.47 31.85 29.90
N ASP A 20 -2.50 31.13 29.53
CA ASP A 20 -2.45 29.68 29.42
C ASP A 20 -1.46 29.41 28.29
N ASP A 21 -0.19 29.25 28.63
CA ASP A 21 0.76 28.61 27.76
C ASP A 21 0.25 27.18 27.62
N ASP A 22 -0.50 26.89 26.55
CA ASP A 22 -0.75 25.52 26.14
C ASP A 22 0.62 24.83 26.10
N PRO A 23 0.79 23.66 26.72
CA PRO A 23 2.05 22.96 26.70
C PRO A 23 2.46 22.78 25.24
N GLU A 24 3.63 23.32 24.88
CA GLU A 24 4.17 23.18 23.53
C GLU A 24 4.04 21.71 23.12
N ASP A 25 3.33 21.48 22.01
CA ASP A 25 3.17 20.14 21.43
C ASP A 25 4.51 19.69 20.81
N ASN A 26 5.37 19.09 21.65
CA ASN A 26 6.70 18.63 21.31
C ASN A 26 6.71 17.35 20.44
N ARG A 27 5.55 16.91 19.95
CA ARG A 27 5.51 15.77 19.03
C ARG A 27 6.14 16.14 17.70
N ALA A 28 6.86 15.20 17.11
CA ALA A 28 7.41 15.34 15.77
C ALA A 28 6.33 15.68 14.74
N ARG A 29 6.72 16.30 13.63
CA ARG A 29 5.81 16.63 12.53
C ARG A 29 5.20 15.37 11.92
N ARG A 30 6.05 14.38 11.64
CA ARG A 30 5.62 13.07 11.09
C ARG A 30 6.55 11.95 11.55
N THR A 31 5.95 10.80 11.82
CA THR A 31 6.67 9.52 11.90
C THR A 31 6.25 8.65 10.71
N VAL A 32 7.23 8.22 9.92
CA VAL A 32 7.05 7.21 8.87
C VAL A 32 7.66 5.91 9.35
N PHE A 33 6.84 4.87 9.38
CA PHE A 33 7.24 3.53 9.77
C PHE A 33 7.36 2.63 8.56
N VAL A 34 8.55 2.09 8.31
CA VAL A 34 8.82 1.12 7.25
C VAL A 34 8.86 -0.28 7.86
N TYR A 35 7.95 -1.15 7.44
CA TYR A 35 7.87 -2.52 7.90
C TYR A 35 8.48 -3.45 6.86
N MET A 36 9.70 -3.93 7.12
CA MET A 36 10.47 -4.76 6.18
C MET A 36 10.31 -6.24 6.52
N ALA A 37 9.40 -6.91 5.80
CA ALA A 37 9.19 -8.36 5.88
C ALA A 37 10.20 -9.09 4.98
N ALA A 38 11.45 -9.20 5.42
CA ALA A 38 12.60 -9.65 4.64
C ALA A 38 13.12 -11.04 5.03
N GLU A 39 12.39 -11.82 5.85
CA GLU A 39 12.71 -13.22 6.15
C GLU A 39 12.40 -14.13 4.95
N ASN A 40 13.01 -13.81 3.78
CA ASN A 40 12.79 -14.50 2.51
C ASN A 40 13.91 -14.15 1.50
N ASN A 41 13.69 -14.43 0.21
CA ASN A 41 14.68 -14.18 -0.84
C ASN A 41 14.94 -12.68 -1.14
N LEU A 42 14.19 -11.77 -0.54
CA LEU A 42 14.44 -10.32 -0.61
C LEU A 42 15.44 -9.82 0.46
N ALA A 43 15.94 -10.69 1.34
CA ALA A 43 16.81 -10.28 2.46
C ALA A 43 18.01 -9.40 2.05
N ARG A 44 18.62 -9.68 0.89
CA ARG A 44 19.75 -8.89 0.36
C ARG A 44 19.34 -7.48 -0.05
N PHE A 45 18.15 -7.30 -0.61
CA PHE A 45 17.64 -6.00 -1.04
C PHE A 45 17.24 -5.13 0.16
N ALA A 46 16.88 -5.75 1.28
CA ALA A 46 16.64 -5.02 2.52
C ALA A 46 17.89 -4.26 3.00
N ASP A 47 19.08 -4.80 2.81
CA ASP A 47 20.34 -4.11 3.17
C ASP A 47 20.63 -2.95 2.20
N ASP A 48 20.36 -3.11 0.91
CA ASP A 48 20.51 -2.07 -0.10
C ASP A 48 19.53 -0.91 0.21
N ASP A 49 18.26 -1.21 0.43
CA ASP A 49 17.21 -0.21 0.74
C ASP A 49 17.45 0.51 2.07
N LEU A 50 17.97 -0.18 3.09
CA LEU A 50 18.38 0.46 4.33
C LEU A 50 19.51 1.48 4.10
N SER A 51 20.49 1.16 3.26
CA SER A 51 21.57 2.08 2.88
C SER A 51 21.01 3.31 2.11
N GLU A 52 20.04 3.09 1.23
CA GLU A 52 19.34 4.17 0.55
C GLU A 52 18.51 5.03 1.53
N MET A 53 17.81 4.41 2.49
CA MET A 53 17.08 5.13 3.55
C MET A 53 18.03 6.00 4.40
N GLN A 54 19.23 5.50 4.73
CA GLN A 54 20.25 6.28 5.42
C GLN A 54 20.63 7.50 4.57
N THR A 55 20.88 7.32 3.28
CA THR A 55 21.17 8.43 2.35
C THR A 55 20.01 9.43 2.27
N GLY A 56 18.79 8.94 2.10
CA GLY A 56 17.58 9.77 2.04
C GLY A 56 17.34 10.56 3.34
N SER A 57 17.68 9.98 4.48
CA SER A 57 17.50 10.60 5.81
C SER A 57 18.34 11.86 6.02
N LEU A 58 19.42 12.05 5.25
CA LEU A 58 20.23 13.27 5.28
C LEU A 58 19.44 14.53 4.88
N LYS A 59 18.30 14.35 4.21
CA LYS A 59 17.43 15.44 3.74
C LYS A 59 16.27 15.71 4.70
N LEU A 60 16.15 14.95 5.80
CA LEU A 60 15.11 15.11 6.81
C LEU A 60 15.48 16.15 7.85
N THR A 61 14.45 16.72 8.48
CA THR A 61 14.60 17.62 9.63
C THR A 61 14.57 16.84 10.95
N ASP A 62 14.92 17.51 12.04
CA ASP A 62 14.89 16.88 13.38
C ASP A 62 13.44 16.56 13.83
N ASP A 63 12.44 17.21 13.24
CA ASP A 63 11.00 16.97 13.45
C ASP A 63 10.44 15.78 12.67
N ASP A 64 11.29 15.04 11.95
CA ASP A 64 10.92 13.89 11.13
C ASP A 64 11.50 12.61 11.71
N ASN A 65 10.66 11.60 11.92
CA ASN A 65 11.10 10.29 12.37
C ASN A 65 10.91 9.24 11.26
N LEU A 66 12.00 8.83 10.64
CA LEU A 66 12.01 7.63 9.80
C LEU A 66 12.37 6.44 10.70
N VAL A 67 11.44 5.52 10.88
CA VAL A 67 11.59 4.36 11.77
C VAL A 67 11.43 3.09 10.94
N VAL A 68 12.36 2.16 11.07
CA VAL A 68 12.33 0.88 10.36
C VAL A 68 12.16 -0.28 11.34
N TYR A 69 11.28 -1.22 11.00
CA TYR A 69 11.30 -2.57 11.54
C TYR A 69 11.91 -3.48 10.48
N VAL A 70 12.90 -4.26 10.86
CA VAL A 70 13.63 -5.15 9.95
C VAL A 70 13.61 -6.56 10.50
N ASP A 71 13.00 -7.46 9.73
CA ASP A 71 13.02 -8.90 9.96
C ASP A 71 13.57 -9.57 8.69
N ARG A 72 14.86 -9.89 8.69
CA ARG A 72 15.54 -10.45 7.53
C ARG A 72 16.08 -11.84 7.78
N ALA A 73 16.13 -12.64 6.74
CA ALA A 73 16.69 -13.97 6.79
C ALA A 73 18.19 -13.93 7.14
N GLY A 74 18.61 -14.84 8.01
CA GLY A 74 19.99 -15.06 8.42
C GLY A 74 20.06 -15.74 9.80
N SER A 75 20.92 -16.72 9.95
CA SER A 75 21.01 -17.54 11.17
C SER A 75 21.42 -16.76 12.45
N THR A 76 21.89 -15.54 12.30
CA THR A 76 22.34 -14.68 13.40
C THR A 76 21.58 -13.36 13.47
N THR A 77 20.53 -13.19 12.65
CA THR A 77 19.75 -11.96 12.61
C THR A 77 18.60 -12.05 13.62
N THR A 78 18.49 -11.03 14.45
CA THR A 78 17.34 -10.82 15.33
C THR A 78 16.55 -9.64 14.79
N PRO A 79 15.21 -9.73 14.70
CA PRO A 79 14.39 -8.59 14.27
C PRO A 79 14.64 -7.36 15.15
N TYR A 80 14.64 -6.20 14.56
CA TYR A 80 14.84 -4.97 15.30
C TYR A 80 14.01 -3.80 14.76
N LEU A 81 13.80 -2.82 15.63
CA LEU A 81 13.27 -1.50 15.32
C LEU A 81 14.37 -0.48 15.53
N ALA A 82 14.57 0.43 14.58
CA ALA A 82 15.56 1.49 14.68
C ALA A 82 15.07 2.78 14.04
N ARG A 83 15.60 3.92 14.48
CA ARG A 83 15.44 5.20 13.76
C ARG A 83 16.54 5.36 12.73
N VAL A 84 16.18 5.76 11.52
CA VAL A 84 17.14 6.19 10.50
C VAL A 84 17.28 7.70 10.59
N TYR A 85 18.44 8.16 11.04
CA TYR A 85 18.66 9.57 11.35
C TYR A 85 20.04 10.04 10.88
N LYS A 86 20.04 11.08 10.06
CA LYS A 86 21.28 11.72 9.53
C LYS A 86 22.31 10.73 8.98
N GLY A 87 21.86 9.74 8.24
CA GLY A 87 22.70 8.75 7.58
C GLY A 87 23.03 7.52 8.41
N GLU A 88 22.53 7.41 9.64
CA GLU A 88 22.84 6.32 10.55
C GLU A 88 21.58 5.61 11.06
N LEU A 89 21.73 4.36 11.48
CA LEU A 89 20.74 3.64 12.26
C LEU A 89 21.04 3.89 13.75
N ILE A 90 20.10 4.51 14.44
CA ILE A 90 20.24 4.83 15.86
C ILE A 90 19.08 4.22 16.67
N ASP A 91 19.19 4.23 17.99
CA ASP A 91 18.16 3.78 18.94
C ASP A 91 17.65 2.36 18.63
N THR A 92 18.56 1.45 18.23
CA THR A 92 18.20 0.08 17.85
C THR A 92 17.64 -0.69 19.03
N LEU A 93 16.39 -1.15 18.88
CA LEU A 93 15.68 -1.99 19.84
C LEU A 93 15.47 -3.37 19.21
N PHE A 94 16.11 -4.39 19.74
CA PHE A 94 15.87 -5.77 19.33
C PHE A 94 14.47 -6.21 19.74
N MET A 95 13.76 -6.81 18.79
CA MET A 95 12.39 -7.25 18.95
C MET A 95 12.35 -8.78 19.18
N PRO A 96 11.34 -9.28 19.93
CA PRO A 96 11.15 -10.72 20.02
C PRO A 96 10.95 -11.35 18.65
N GLU A 97 11.57 -12.52 18.43
CA GLU A 97 11.38 -13.34 17.24
C GLU A 97 9.91 -13.60 16.94
N GLY A 98 9.59 -13.70 15.66
CA GLY A 98 8.24 -13.95 15.15
C GLY A 98 8.21 -13.78 13.64
N LEU A 99 7.16 -14.27 13.01
CA LEU A 99 7.00 -14.13 11.57
C LEU A 99 6.56 -12.71 11.23
N ALA A 100 7.24 -12.01 10.33
CA ALA A 100 6.77 -10.72 9.84
C ALA A 100 5.38 -10.80 9.17
N ALA A 101 4.99 -11.98 8.72
CA ALA A 101 3.64 -12.26 8.24
C ALA A 101 2.59 -12.47 9.36
N ASP A 102 2.98 -12.38 10.65
CA ASP A 102 2.04 -12.47 11.76
C ASP A 102 1.47 -11.07 12.10
N PRO A 103 0.13 -10.89 12.07
CA PRO A 103 -0.51 -9.61 12.42
C PRO A 103 -0.11 -9.09 13.81
N THR A 104 0.20 -9.99 14.75
CA THR A 104 0.61 -9.60 16.11
C THR A 104 2.01 -9.00 16.15
N VAL A 105 2.91 -9.44 15.27
CA VAL A 105 4.25 -8.87 15.10
C VAL A 105 4.16 -7.45 14.53
N LEU A 106 3.37 -7.26 13.47
CA LEU A 106 3.12 -5.93 12.90
C LEU A 106 2.50 -4.99 13.95
N THR A 107 1.45 -5.45 14.65
CA THR A 107 0.79 -4.65 15.69
C THR A 107 1.78 -4.20 16.76
N ARG A 108 2.62 -5.11 17.23
CA ARG A 108 3.63 -4.84 18.27
C ARG A 108 4.67 -3.84 17.78
N ALA A 109 5.23 -4.05 16.60
CA ALA A 109 6.26 -3.21 16.02
C ALA A 109 5.75 -1.77 15.76
N LEU A 110 4.59 -1.64 15.14
CA LEU A 110 3.97 -0.34 14.86
C LEU A 110 3.56 0.40 16.14
N ARG A 111 3.01 -0.31 17.13
CA ARG A 111 2.68 0.28 18.44
C ARG A 111 3.93 0.77 19.16
N GLN A 112 5.02 0.00 19.11
CA GLN A 112 6.30 0.38 19.70
C GLN A 112 6.86 1.63 19.02
N ALA A 113 6.87 1.67 17.68
CA ALA A 113 7.30 2.84 16.91
C ALA A 113 6.49 4.10 17.27
N LYS A 114 5.17 3.99 17.32
CA LYS A 114 4.28 5.10 17.72
C LYS A 114 4.54 5.59 19.14
N THR A 115 4.82 4.68 20.07
CA THR A 115 5.07 4.99 21.47
C THR A 115 6.39 5.71 21.68
N VAL A 116 7.45 5.26 20.98
CA VAL A 116 8.82 5.83 21.11
C VAL A 116 8.95 7.13 20.32
N TYR A 117 8.28 7.21 19.17
CA TYR A 117 8.37 8.34 18.22
C TYR A 117 7.00 8.97 17.97
N PRO A 118 6.39 9.61 18.99
CA PRO A 118 5.09 10.24 18.84
C PRO A 118 5.16 11.42 17.87
N ALA A 119 4.15 11.53 16.99
CA ALA A 119 4.08 12.57 15.97
C ALA A 119 2.65 13.12 15.79
N LYS A 120 2.53 14.23 15.08
CA LYS A 120 1.26 14.86 14.69
C LYS A 120 0.59 14.11 13.52
N SER A 121 1.39 13.41 12.71
CA SER A 121 0.90 12.55 11.63
C SER A 121 1.78 11.30 11.47
N TYR A 122 1.21 10.26 10.88
CA TYR A 122 1.89 8.98 10.68
C TYR A 122 1.73 8.49 9.25
N GLY A 123 2.76 7.84 8.73
CA GLY A 123 2.72 7.08 7.47
C GLY A 123 3.30 5.69 7.67
N VAL A 124 2.83 4.74 6.86
CA VAL A 124 3.36 3.37 6.87
C VAL A 124 3.79 2.99 5.47
N VAL A 125 4.97 2.40 5.36
CA VAL A 125 5.46 1.71 4.17
C VAL A 125 5.47 0.21 4.47
N LEU A 126 4.85 -0.57 3.61
CA LEU A 126 4.83 -2.03 3.66
C LEU A 126 5.79 -2.55 2.61
N TRP A 127 6.96 -3.00 3.06
CA TRP A 127 8.02 -3.51 2.21
C TRP A 127 8.05 -5.03 2.23
N GLY A 128 8.11 -5.67 1.05
CA GLY A 128 8.24 -7.12 0.95
C GLY A 128 7.43 -7.73 -0.19
N HIS A 129 7.11 -9.02 -0.09
CA HIS A 129 6.25 -9.69 -1.05
C HIS A 129 4.77 -9.39 -0.84
N ALA A 130 4.02 -9.26 -1.94
CA ALA A 130 2.55 -9.24 -1.92
C ALA A 130 1.97 -9.78 -3.24
N SER A 131 0.67 -10.05 -3.27
CA SER A 131 -0.03 -10.60 -4.43
C SER A 131 -1.47 -10.06 -4.57
N GLY A 132 -1.66 -8.81 -4.21
CA GLY A 132 -2.92 -8.12 -4.41
C GLY A 132 -4.05 -8.67 -3.55
N TRP A 133 -5.22 -8.84 -4.18
CA TRP A 133 -6.42 -9.34 -3.53
C TRP A 133 -6.44 -10.86 -3.28
N LEU A 134 -5.41 -11.58 -3.68
CA LEU A 134 -5.32 -13.01 -3.38
C LEU A 134 -5.36 -13.24 -1.87
N ILE A 135 -6.25 -14.09 -1.42
CA ILE A 135 -6.51 -14.33 0.00
C ILE A 135 -6.53 -15.81 0.32
N SER A 136 -6.04 -16.20 1.49
CA SER A 136 -6.12 -17.57 1.97
C SER A 136 -7.51 -17.91 2.50
N GLU A 137 -7.99 -19.11 2.24
CA GLU A 137 -9.24 -19.60 2.83
C GLU A 137 -9.16 -19.72 4.36
N ASN A 138 -8.00 -20.02 4.89
CA ASN A 138 -7.76 -20.15 6.31
C ASN A 138 -7.24 -18.83 6.87
N ASP A 139 -7.85 -18.35 7.96
CA ASP A 139 -7.42 -17.16 8.70
C ASP A 139 -6.15 -17.42 9.54
N SER A 140 -5.69 -18.66 9.61
CA SER A 140 -4.37 -18.99 10.14
C SER A 140 -3.29 -18.59 9.15
N ILE A 141 -2.13 -18.17 9.66
CA ILE A 141 -0.91 -17.93 8.89
C ILE A 141 -0.72 -19.09 7.91
N SER A 142 -1.01 -18.87 6.64
CA SER A 142 -1.29 -19.97 5.72
C SER A 142 -0.04 -20.40 4.99
N VAL A 143 0.14 -21.71 4.91
CA VAL A 143 1.08 -22.36 4.01
C VAL A 143 0.44 -22.43 2.61
N ALA A 144 0.99 -21.65 1.68
CA ALA A 144 0.91 -21.81 0.21
C ALA A 144 -0.44 -21.91 -0.50
N ALA A 145 -0.83 -21.10 -1.28
CA ALA A 145 -1.51 -20.97 -2.58
C ALA A 145 -2.12 -19.61 -2.76
N SER A 146 -2.28 -18.83 -1.72
CA SER A 146 -2.69 -17.42 -1.78
C SER A 146 -1.72 -16.60 -0.95
N ARG A 147 -1.16 -15.57 -1.56
CA ARG A 147 -0.03 -14.78 -1.06
C ARG A 147 -0.51 -13.36 -0.87
N ALA A 148 -1.05 -12.97 0.30
CA ALA A 148 -1.52 -11.60 0.49
C ALA A 148 -0.36 -10.63 0.74
N TYR A 149 0.29 -10.67 1.93
CA TYR A 149 1.42 -9.82 2.27
C TYR A 149 2.43 -10.55 3.16
N GLY A 150 3.72 -10.22 3.03
CA GLY A 150 4.83 -10.59 3.90
C GLY A 150 5.71 -11.69 3.33
N GLY A 151 5.26 -12.93 3.32
CA GLY A 151 6.03 -14.04 2.77
C GLY A 151 7.20 -14.50 3.63
N SER A 152 7.00 -14.68 4.96
CA SER A 152 8.05 -15.20 5.85
C SER A 152 8.30 -16.70 5.60
N THR A 153 9.57 -17.13 5.70
CA THR A 153 9.96 -18.54 5.51
C THR A 153 9.65 -19.40 6.74
N GLY A 154 9.68 -18.82 7.91
CA GLY A 154 9.50 -19.49 9.21
C GLY A 154 10.66 -20.35 9.65
N ASN A 155 11.81 -20.25 8.98
CA ASN A 155 13.03 -20.97 9.31
C ASN A 155 14.29 -20.10 9.11
N ASN A 156 14.07 -18.79 9.04
CA ASN A 156 15.12 -17.79 8.91
C ASN A 156 16.05 -17.99 7.71
N THR A 157 15.48 -18.36 6.56
CA THR A 157 16.24 -18.58 5.32
C THR A 157 15.83 -17.60 4.22
N SER A 158 16.78 -17.37 3.29
CA SER A 158 16.59 -16.55 2.09
C SER A 158 16.35 -17.36 0.81
N SER A 159 15.98 -18.65 0.93
CA SER A 159 15.95 -19.55 -0.22
C SER A 159 14.63 -19.49 -1.03
N SER A 160 13.59 -18.83 -0.54
CA SER A 160 12.29 -18.80 -1.19
C SER A 160 11.52 -17.50 -0.90
N THR A 161 10.40 -17.33 -1.58
CA THR A 161 9.45 -16.22 -1.34
C THR A 161 8.69 -16.33 0.00
N GLY A 162 8.92 -17.39 0.75
CA GLY A 162 8.27 -17.63 2.04
C GLY A 162 7.05 -18.54 1.96
N LYS A 163 6.59 -18.97 3.13
CA LYS A 163 5.45 -19.88 3.32
C LYS A 163 4.27 -19.22 4.02
N TYR A 164 4.55 -18.22 4.85
CA TYR A 164 3.58 -17.60 5.74
C TYR A 164 3.22 -16.21 5.23
N TRP A 165 1.92 -15.94 5.14
CA TRP A 165 1.39 -14.74 4.52
C TRP A 165 0.26 -14.17 5.40
N MET A 166 0.21 -12.86 5.52
CA MET A 166 -0.85 -12.13 6.21
C MET A 166 -1.95 -11.77 5.23
N ASN A 167 -3.20 -12.16 5.51
CA ASN A 167 -4.34 -11.70 4.74
C ASN A 167 -4.58 -10.19 4.92
N ILE A 168 -5.06 -9.52 3.89
CA ILE A 168 -5.26 -8.06 3.93
C ILE A 168 -6.26 -7.61 5.03
N PRO A 169 -7.38 -8.30 5.29
CA PRO A 169 -8.23 -7.94 6.43
C PRO A 169 -7.50 -8.02 7.78
N GLN A 170 -6.59 -8.98 7.95
CA GLN A 170 -5.75 -9.10 9.15
C GLN A 170 -4.71 -7.97 9.21
N LEU A 171 -4.14 -7.57 8.08
CA LEU A 171 -3.24 -6.42 7.96
C LEU A 171 -3.94 -5.13 8.41
N ALA A 172 -5.16 -4.87 7.91
CA ALA A 172 -5.96 -3.72 8.30
C ALA A 172 -6.26 -3.72 9.81
N GLN A 173 -6.65 -4.86 10.36
CA GLN A 173 -6.92 -5.03 11.79
C GLN A 173 -5.67 -4.82 12.65
N ALA A 174 -4.49 -5.29 12.19
CA ALA A 174 -3.22 -5.10 12.88
C ALA A 174 -2.86 -3.61 12.97
N ILE A 175 -2.98 -2.87 11.86
CA ILE A 175 -2.76 -1.42 11.82
C ILE A 175 -3.76 -0.70 12.74
N GLN A 176 -5.05 -1.00 12.64
CA GLN A 176 -6.08 -0.43 13.52
C GLN A 176 -5.78 -0.66 15.00
N SER A 177 -5.37 -1.88 15.35
CA SER A 177 -5.04 -2.26 16.74
C SER A 177 -3.80 -1.52 17.26
N ALA A 178 -2.85 -1.21 16.39
CA ALA A 178 -1.65 -0.45 16.77
C ALA A 178 -1.92 1.04 16.87
N MET A 179 -2.65 1.60 15.91
CA MET A 179 -2.90 3.05 15.80
C MET A 179 -4.00 3.55 16.74
N GLY A 180 -4.96 2.68 17.11
CA GLY A 180 -6.12 3.08 17.91
C GLY A 180 -7.03 4.03 17.14
N THR A 181 -7.18 5.27 17.63
CA THR A 181 -7.99 6.31 16.97
C THR A 181 -7.24 7.17 15.96
N ASP A 182 -5.90 7.06 15.94
CA ASP A 182 -5.10 7.82 14.97
C ASP A 182 -5.18 7.17 13.59
N LYS A 183 -5.45 7.98 12.58
CA LYS A 183 -5.47 7.56 11.19
C LYS A 183 -4.14 7.87 10.53
N LEU A 184 -3.64 6.95 9.72
CA LEU A 184 -2.44 7.17 8.92
C LEU A 184 -2.72 8.17 7.79
N SER A 185 -1.80 9.07 7.51
CA SER A 185 -1.88 9.92 6.31
C SER A 185 -1.79 9.08 5.04
N PHE A 186 -1.01 7.99 5.09
CA PHE A 186 -0.90 7.05 3.97
C PHE A 186 -0.43 5.67 4.42
N VAL A 187 -0.80 4.66 3.61
CA VAL A 187 -0.11 3.37 3.50
C VAL A 187 0.46 3.28 2.10
N PHE A 188 1.77 3.12 1.99
CA PHE A 188 2.46 2.88 0.73
C PHE A 188 2.94 1.44 0.67
N GLY A 189 2.45 0.69 -0.33
CA GLY A 189 2.91 -0.67 -0.60
C GLY A 189 4.10 -0.66 -1.55
N ASP A 190 5.30 -0.80 -0.99
CA ASP A 190 6.50 -1.15 -1.76
C ASP A 190 6.59 -2.67 -1.87
N CYS A 191 5.59 -3.20 -2.56
CA CYS A 191 5.39 -4.62 -2.79
C CYS A 191 4.47 -4.83 -4.00
N CYS A 192 4.53 -6.02 -4.60
CA CYS A 192 3.79 -6.36 -5.81
C CYS A 192 2.27 -6.27 -5.61
N SER A 193 1.55 -5.83 -6.64
CA SER A 193 0.08 -5.88 -6.74
C SER A 193 -0.69 -5.19 -5.62
N PHE A 194 -0.08 -4.24 -4.91
CA PHE A 194 -0.74 -3.54 -3.80
C PHE A 194 -1.80 -2.53 -4.26
N GLY A 195 -1.74 -2.08 -5.51
CA GLY A 195 -2.68 -1.13 -6.12
C GLY A 195 -4.00 -1.79 -6.53
N CYS A 196 -4.70 -2.49 -5.62
CA CYS A 196 -6.01 -3.05 -5.89
C CYS A 196 -7.08 -2.46 -4.97
N ILE A 197 -8.30 -2.38 -5.49
CA ILE A 197 -9.39 -1.68 -4.82
C ILE A 197 -9.83 -2.39 -3.54
N GLU A 198 -9.75 -3.70 -3.49
CA GLU A 198 -10.06 -4.52 -2.32
C GLU A 198 -9.13 -4.17 -1.15
N ILE A 199 -7.82 -4.02 -1.42
CA ILE A 199 -6.84 -3.58 -0.41
C ILE A 199 -7.17 -2.17 0.07
N ALA A 200 -7.41 -1.25 -0.86
CA ALA A 200 -7.71 0.14 -0.50
C ALA A 200 -8.98 0.25 0.35
N TYR A 201 -10.00 -0.58 0.05
CA TYR A 201 -11.25 -0.58 0.81
C TYR A 201 -11.11 -1.19 2.21
N GLU A 202 -10.30 -2.24 2.37
CA GLU A 202 -9.96 -2.78 3.70
C GLU A 202 -9.21 -1.77 4.57
N LEU A 203 -8.36 -0.93 3.95
CA LEU A 203 -7.56 0.06 4.66
C LEU A 203 -8.25 1.43 4.83
N LYS A 204 -9.50 1.61 4.36
CA LYS A 204 -10.16 2.92 4.31
C LYS A 204 -10.34 3.59 5.66
N ASP A 205 -10.52 2.81 6.70
CA ASP A 205 -10.73 3.33 8.05
C ASP A 205 -9.43 3.61 8.79
N VAL A 206 -8.29 3.10 8.29
CA VAL A 206 -6.97 3.24 8.95
C VAL A 206 -6.01 4.18 8.22
N ALA A 207 -6.27 4.54 6.96
CA ALA A 207 -5.40 5.44 6.19
C ALA A 207 -6.21 6.41 5.32
N ASP A 208 -5.68 7.64 5.09
CA ASP A 208 -6.29 8.63 4.19
C ASP A 208 -5.98 8.33 2.72
N TYR A 209 -4.78 7.81 2.46
CA TYR A 209 -4.36 7.38 1.13
C TYR A 209 -3.76 5.98 1.18
N VAL A 210 -4.09 5.17 0.15
CA VAL A 210 -3.39 3.92 -0.16
C VAL A 210 -2.66 4.11 -1.47
N ILE A 211 -1.34 3.89 -1.47
CA ILE A 211 -0.47 4.10 -2.63
C ILE A 211 0.18 2.77 -2.97
N GLY A 212 0.20 2.39 -4.23
CA GLY A 212 0.87 1.17 -4.66
C GLY A 212 0.73 0.88 -6.14
N SER A 213 1.39 -0.17 -6.57
CA SER A 213 1.31 -0.70 -7.93
C SER A 213 0.28 -1.82 -8.03
N PRO A 214 -0.57 -1.85 -9.05
CA PRO A 214 -1.43 -3.00 -9.32
C PRO A 214 -0.68 -4.17 -9.99
N SER A 215 0.54 -3.91 -10.48
CA SER A 215 1.42 -4.93 -11.11
C SER A 215 2.52 -5.40 -10.16
N GLU A 216 3.31 -6.35 -10.61
CA GLU A 216 4.59 -6.64 -9.97
C GLU A 216 5.52 -5.43 -10.05
N ILE A 217 6.36 -5.28 -9.03
CA ILE A 217 7.42 -4.28 -8.97
C ILE A 217 8.79 -4.97 -9.01
N PRO A 218 9.85 -4.27 -9.46
CA PRO A 218 11.20 -4.81 -9.41
C PRO A 218 11.64 -5.13 -7.98
N ASP A 219 12.49 -6.15 -7.84
CA ASP A 219 13.07 -6.55 -6.55
C ASP A 219 13.97 -5.50 -5.89
N MET A 220 14.38 -4.49 -6.64
CA MET A 220 15.08 -3.30 -6.14
C MET A 220 14.16 -2.30 -5.39
N GLY A 221 12.84 -2.49 -5.44
CA GLY A 221 11.89 -1.66 -4.72
C GLY A 221 11.88 -0.17 -5.13
N ALA A 222 11.36 0.65 -4.24
CA ALA A 222 11.36 2.10 -4.38
C ALA A 222 12.73 2.70 -4.08
N PRO A 223 13.18 3.76 -4.78
CA PRO A 223 14.48 4.40 -4.56
C PRO A 223 14.46 5.23 -3.25
N TYR A 224 14.82 4.64 -2.13
CA TYR A 224 14.66 5.27 -0.82
C TYR A 224 15.55 6.51 -0.62
N ASP A 225 16.68 6.61 -1.27
CA ASP A 225 17.51 7.82 -1.28
C ASP A 225 16.80 9.06 -1.87
N LEU A 226 15.83 8.82 -2.75
CA LEU A 226 15.04 9.85 -3.41
C LEU A 226 13.63 9.99 -2.82
N ILE A 227 13.00 8.88 -2.41
CA ILE A 227 11.60 8.86 -1.99
C ILE A 227 11.42 9.26 -0.51
N VAL A 228 12.40 8.98 0.35
CA VAL A 228 12.33 9.31 1.79
C VAL A 228 11.90 10.75 2.04
N PRO A 229 12.46 11.79 1.41
CA PRO A 229 11.99 13.16 1.64
C PRO A 229 10.53 13.40 1.20
N LYS A 230 10.02 12.60 0.25
CA LYS A 230 8.64 12.70 -0.24
C LYS A 230 7.64 12.08 0.75
N LEU A 231 8.04 11.04 1.49
CA LEU A 231 7.23 10.42 2.53
C LEU A 231 6.92 11.40 3.68
N PHE A 232 7.74 12.43 3.86
CA PHE A 232 7.57 13.47 4.88
C PHE A 232 6.88 14.74 4.38
N ASP A 233 6.45 14.79 3.12
CA ASP A 233 5.64 15.90 2.62
C ASP A 233 4.25 15.85 3.26
N VAL A 234 3.86 16.92 3.97
CA VAL A 234 2.54 17.06 4.62
C VAL A 234 1.55 17.86 3.78
N SER A 235 1.93 18.25 2.58
CA SER A 235 1.07 18.96 1.64
C SER A 235 0.29 18.01 0.72
N ASP A 236 -0.58 18.58 -0.11
CA ASP A 236 -1.33 17.86 -1.14
C ASP A 236 -0.44 17.21 -2.23
N ASN A 237 0.87 17.50 -2.21
CA ASN A 237 1.85 16.91 -3.13
C ASN A 237 2.38 15.55 -2.66
N LEU A 238 2.06 15.08 -1.46
CA LEU A 238 2.54 13.81 -0.91
C LEU A 238 2.46 12.66 -1.91
N CYS A 239 1.25 12.34 -2.38
CA CYS A 239 1.03 11.21 -3.29
C CYS A 239 1.75 11.40 -4.62
N ARG A 240 1.68 12.60 -5.18
CA ARG A 240 2.39 12.96 -6.43
C ARG A 240 3.90 12.81 -6.27
N GLY A 241 4.46 13.31 -5.18
CA GLY A 241 5.89 13.25 -4.91
C GLY A 241 6.41 11.79 -4.82
N ILE A 242 5.67 10.92 -4.13
CA ILE A 242 6.00 9.49 -4.03
C ILE A 242 5.92 8.83 -5.41
N ILE A 243 4.79 8.94 -6.09
CA ILE A 243 4.50 8.28 -7.36
C ILE A 243 5.44 8.75 -8.47
N ASP A 244 5.63 10.07 -8.63
CA ASP A 244 6.51 10.60 -9.68
C ASP A 244 7.96 10.20 -9.46
N THR A 245 8.42 10.18 -8.21
CA THR A 245 9.80 9.78 -7.90
C THR A 245 10.04 8.33 -8.27
N TYR A 246 9.17 7.43 -7.85
CA TYR A 246 9.32 5.99 -8.15
C TYR A 246 9.17 5.72 -9.65
N TYR A 247 8.14 6.26 -10.28
CA TYR A 247 7.89 6.09 -11.71
C TYR A 247 9.08 6.55 -12.56
N ASN A 248 9.59 7.76 -12.30
CA ASN A 248 10.69 8.32 -13.07
C ASN A 248 12.01 7.58 -12.82
N PHE A 249 12.24 7.11 -11.59
CA PHE A 249 13.39 6.27 -11.29
C PHE A 249 13.39 4.99 -12.14
N CYS A 250 12.27 4.29 -12.24
CA CYS A 250 12.16 3.10 -13.07
C CYS A 250 12.42 3.41 -14.55
N ILE A 251 11.84 4.48 -15.10
CA ILE A 251 12.11 4.91 -16.49
C ILE A 251 13.60 5.11 -16.73
N GLU A 252 14.32 5.78 -15.83
CA GLU A 252 15.74 6.04 -15.99
C GLU A 252 16.59 4.79 -15.74
N ALA A 253 16.29 4.00 -14.70
CA ALA A 253 17.03 2.78 -14.37
C ALA A 253 17.01 1.77 -15.51
N TYR A 254 15.86 1.63 -16.18
CA TYR A 254 15.72 0.64 -17.28
C TYR A 254 16.22 1.12 -18.64
N LYS A 255 16.59 2.40 -18.79
CA LYS A 255 17.34 2.87 -19.96
C LYS A 255 18.81 2.41 -19.95
N ILE A 256 19.36 2.08 -18.78
CA ILE A 256 20.78 1.72 -18.63
C ILE A 256 20.95 0.23 -18.92
N LYS A 257 21.45 -0.09 -20.13
CA LYS A 257 21.68 -1.48 -20.59
C LYS A 257 22.62 -2.31 -19.71
N SER A 258 23.44 -1.68 -18.89
CA SER A 258 24.35 -2.32 -17.94
C SER A 258 23.72 -2.62 -16.58
N ASN A 259 22.47 -2.23 -16.35
CA ASN A 259 21.75 -2.56 -15.13
C ASN A 259 21.58 -4.07 -15.02
N ILE A 260 21.84 -4.65 -13.84
CA ILE A 260 21.69 -6.09 -13.58
C ILE A 260 20.27 -6.61 -13.89
N TYR A 261 19.26 -5.75 -13.76
CA TYR A 261 17.87 -6.07 -14.09
C TYR A 261 17.65 -6.15 -15.60
N TYR A 262 18.29 -5.28 -16.37
CA TYR A 262 18.23 -5.31 -17.83
C TYR A 262 18.73 -6.65 -18.40
N ASN A 263 19.78 -7.22 -17.80
CA ASN A 263 20.35 -8.50 -18.24
C ASN A 263 19.47 -9.71 -17.87
N ARG A 264 18.52 -9.56 -16.96
CA ARG A 264 17.60 -10.63 -16.55
C ARG A 264 16.31 -10.67 -17.34
N ILE A 265 15.92 -9.57 -17.97
CA ILE A 265 14.70 -9.46 -18.76
C ILE A 265 15.11 -9.31 -20.23
N PRO A 266 14.97 -10.37 -21.06
CA PRO A 266 15.27 -10.27 -22.48
C PRO A 266 14.28 -9.32 -23.18
N GLY A 267 14.80 -8.49 -24.06
CA GLY A 267 13.99 -7.62 -24.90
C GLY A 267 14.23 -6.13 -24.70
N ASP A 268 13.43 -5.35 -25.38
CA ASP A 268 13.47 -3.90 -25.32
C ASP A 268 12.68 -3.41 -24.07
N LEU A 269 13.41 -2.88 -23.09
CA LEU A 269 12.86 -2.30 -21.87
C LEU A 269 12.52 -0.80 -22.03
N GLU A 270 12.75 -0.23 -23.19
CA GLU A 270 12.39 1.17 -23.43
C GLU A 270 10.88 1.38 -23.19
N GLY A 271 10.57 2.37 -22.40
CA GLY A 271 9.19 2.69 -22.00
C GLY A 271 8.63 1.85 -20.86
N TYR A 272 9.45 0.98 -20.24
CA TYR A 272 9.04 0.28 -19.02
C TYR A 272 9.01 1.23 -17.82
N SER A 273 7.97 1.11 -17.02
CA SER A 273 7.93 1.60 -15.64
C SER A 273 6.88 0.86 -14.83
N VAL A 274 6.84 1.15 -13.54
CA VAL A 274 5.83 0.62 -12.61
C VAL A 274 4.58 1.50 -12.69
N PRO A 275 3.41 0.96 -13.05
CA PRO A 275 2.16 1.69 -12.91
C PRO A 275 1.88 1.92 -11.41
N LEU A 276 1.53 3.14 -11.04
CA LEU A 276 1.30 3.52 -9.65
C LEU A 276 0.07 4.40 -9.54
N ALA A 277 -0.71 4.22 -8.48
CA ALA A 277 -1.84 5.07 -8.16
C ALA A 277 -1.91 5.39 -6.66
N ALA A 278 -2.50 6.54 -6.36
CA ALA A 278 -2.95 6.91 -5.02
C ALA A 278 -4.47 6.81 -4.95
N VAL A 279 -4.97 6.02 -4.02
CA VAL A 279 -6.39 5.88 -3.73
C VAL A 279 -6.73 6.69 -2.48
N LYS A 280 -7.61 7.67 -2.62
CA LYS A 280 -8.14 8.48 -1.54
C LYS A 280 -9.29 7.76 -0.86
N THR A 281 -9.07 7.32 0.36
CA THR A 281 -10.00 6.41 1.05
C THR A 281 -11.35 7.03 1.39
N SER A 282 -11.40 8.33 1.64
CA SER A 282 -12.66 9.06 1.92
C SER A 282 -13.64 9.06 0.74
N GLU A 283 -13.21 8.71 -0.47
CA GLU A 283 -14.05 8.64 -1.67
C GLU A 283 -14.49 7.20 -2.00
N LEU A 284 -14.03 6.20 -1.25
CA LEU A 284 -14.28 4.80 -1.58
C LEU A 284 -15.72 4.36 -1.40
N ASP A 285 -16.44 4.91 -0.43
CA ASP A 285 -17.87 4.59 -0.26
C ASP A 285 -18.70 5.13 -1.45
N ASN A 286 -18.31 6.26 -2.04
CA ASN A 286 -18.91 6.77 -3.27
C ASN A 286 -18.54 5.90 -4.46
N LEU A 287 -17.27 5.45 -4.55
CA LEU A 287 -16.80 4.62 -5.65
C LEU A 287 -17.47 3.23 -5.64
N VAL A 288 -17.58 2.57 -4.48
CA VAL A 288 -18.21 1.25 -4.38
C VAL A 288 -19.68 1.32 -4.79
N GLN A 289 -20.40 2.37 -4.38
CA GLN A 289 -21.80 2.58 -4.80
C GLN A 289 -21.92 2.82 -6.32
N ALA A 290 -21.01 3.63 -6.88
CA ALA A 290 -20.98 3.85 -8.33
C ALA A 290 -20.65 2.55 -9.09
N THR A 291 -19.72 1.75 -8.56
CA THR A 291 -19.33 0.46 -9.14
C THR A 291 -20.48 -0.56 -9.08
N SER A 292 -21.17 -0.67 -7.97
CA SER A 292 -22.37 -1.52 -7.86
C SER A 292 -23.47 -1.10 -8.86
N LYS A 293 -23.70 0.21 -9.03
CA LYS A 293 -24.67 0.72 -9.99
C LYS A 293 -24.31 0.40 -11.43
N ILE A 294 -23.06 0.61 -11.83
CA ILE A 294 -22.63 0.36 -13.22
C ILE A 294 -22.65 -1.14 -13.54
N LEU A 295 -22.26 -1.99 -12.61
CA LEU A 295 -22.34 -3.45 -12.77
C LEU A 295 -23.78 -3.91 -12.97
N ALA A 296 -24.76 -3.30 -12.31
CA ALA A 296 -26.18 -3.60 -12.47
C ALA A 296 -26.70 -3.25 -13.88
N THR A 297 -25.99 -2.45 -14.68
CA THR A 297 -26.38 -2.13 -16.07
C THR A 297 -26.01 -3.23 -17.09
N ILE A 298 -25.29 -4.26 -16.65
CA ILE A 298 -24.79 -5.35 -17.52
C ILE A 298 -25.30 -6.75 -17.10
N PRO A 299 -26.58 -6.93 -16.75
CA PRO A 299 -27.09 -8.18 -16.17
C PRO A 299 -26.91 -9.39 -17.09
N ASP A 300 -27.09 -9.21 -18.39
CA ASP A 300 -26.95 -10.30 -19.38
C ASP A 300 -25.49 -10.75 -19.55
N LYS A 301 -24.53 -9.88 -19.22
CA LYS A 301 -23.10 -10.18 -19.31
C LYS A 301 -22.52 -10.73 -18.01
N VAL A 302 -23.09 -10.35 -16.86
CA VAL A 302 -22.58 -10.73 -15.54
C VAL A 302 -23.40 -11.85 -14.91
N SER A 303 -24.57 -12.18 -15.47
CA SER A 303 -25.46 -13.24 -14.97
C SER A 303 -24.87 -14.66 -15.03
N SER A 304 -23.74 -14.84 -15.74
CA SER A 304 -22.97 -16.08 -15.74
C SER A 304 -21.48 -15.80 -15.72
N ILE A 305 -20.72 -16.65 -15.04
CA ILE A 305 -19.25 -16.59 -15.06
C ILE A 305 -18.76 -16.68 -16.51
N GLY A 306 -17.90 -15.75 -16.92
CA GLY A 306 -17.34 -15.68 -18.27
C GLY A 306 -18.16 -14.86 -19.27
N SER A 307 -19.24 -14.21 -18.83
CA SER A 307 -20.01 -13.32 -19.71
C SER A 307 -19.44 -11.91 -19.83
N LEU A 308 -18.51 -11.52 -18.93
CA LEU A 308 -17.73 -10.30 -19.07
C LEU A 308 -16.73 -10.44 -20.22
N ASP A 309 -16.68 -9.42 -21.07
CA ASP A 309 -15.65 -9.31 -22.10
C ASP A 309 -14.35 -8.82 -21.43
N LEU A 310 -13.41 -9.72 -21.27
CA LEU A 310 -12.08 -9.46 -20.71
C LEU A 310 -10.99 -9.45 -21.79
N ASP A 311 -11.35 -9.78 -23.05
CA ASP A 311 -10.40 -9.81 -24.16
C ASP A 311 -9.91 -8.40 -24.49
N GLY A 312 -8.60 -8.25 -24.64
CA GLY A 312 -7.98 -6.97 -24.93
C GLY A 312 -8.02 -5.95 -23.80
N THR A 313 -8.60 -6.29 -22.63
CA THR A 313 -8.58 -5.40 -21.46
C THR A 313 -7.22 -5.39 -20.78
N VAL A 314 -6.91 -4.27 -20.13
CA VAL A 314 -5.68 -4.11 -19.35
C VAL A 314 -5.71 -5.04 -18.14
N HIS A 315 -4.63 -5.80 -17.95
CA HIS A 315 -4.42 -6.64 -16.76
C HIS A 315 -3.00 -6.46 -16.23
N TYR A 316 -2.84 -6.66 -14.94
CA TYR A 316 -1.56 -6.40 -14.24
C TYR A 316 -0.84 -7.67 -13.82
N ALA A 317 -1.48 -8.81 -13.90
CA ALA A 317 -0.88 -10.08 -13.56
C ALA A 317 -1.40 -11.21 -14.43
N GLN A 318 -0.53 -12.24 -14.59
CA GLN A 318 -0.82 -13.45 -15.32
C GLN A 318 -0.16 -14.62 -14.62
N TYR A 319 -0.83 -15.75 -14.56
CA TYR A 319 -0.28 -17.00 -14.05
C TYR A 319 -0.62 -18.15 -14.99
N ALA A 320 0.40 -18.83 -15.49
CA ALA A 320 0.23 -19.99 -16.38
C ALA A 320 -0.81 -19.74 -17.50
N SER A 321 -0.70 -18.67 -18.25
CA SER A 321 -1.63 -18.21 -19.29
C SER A 321 -3.00 -17.68 -18.81
N HIS A 322 -3.28 -17.67 -17.52
CA HIS A 322 -4.51 -17.10 -16.98
C HIS A 322 -4.28 -15.67 -16.48
N LYS A 323 -4.89 -14.72 -17.15
CA LYS A 323 -4.85 -13.31 -16.76
C LYS A 323 -5.70 -13.08 -15.52
N TYR A 324 -5.22 -12.22 -14.64
CA TYR A 324 -5.94 -11.76 -13.45
C TYR A 324 -5.49 -10.34 -13.07
N SER A 325 -6.00 -9.76 -11.99
CA SER A 325 -5.73 -8.35 -11.63
C SER A 325 -6.06 -7.40 -12.77
N TYR A 326 -7.31 -7.45 -13.23
CA TYR A 326 -7.76 -6.58 -14.32
C TYR A 326 -7.94 -5.15 -13.85
N ASP A 327 -7.63 -4.20 -14.75
CA ASP A 327 -7.87 -2.78 -14.51
C ASP A 327 -9.37 -2.46 -14.48
N MET A 328 -9.82 -1.75 -13.44
CA MET A 328 -11.23 -1.38 -13.28
C MET A 328 -11.76 -0.58 -14.47
N ASN A 329 -11.00 0.44 -14.93
CA ASN A 329 -11.40 1.30 -16.02
C ASN A 329 -11.52 0.51 -17.31
N SER A 330 -10.52 -0.33 -17.60
CA SER A 330 -10.47 -1.10 -18.82
C SER A 330 -11.68 -2.04 -18.95
N VAL A 331 -11.96 -2.82 -17.91
CA VAL A 331 -13.08 -3.77 -17.94
C VAL A 331 -14.42 -3.05 -18.01
N LEU A 332 -14.64 -2.02 -17.23
CA LEU A 332 -15.92 -1.30 -17.22
C LEU A 332 -16.15 -0.53 -18.52
N SER A 333 -15.11 0.04 -19.13
CA SER A 333 -15.24 0.76 -20.41
C SER A 333 -15.70 -0.14 -21.56
N VAL A 334 -15.28 -1.40 -21.58
CA VAL A 334 -15.65 -2.37 -22.63
C VAL A 334 -17.03 -2.97 -22.40
N ASN A 335 -17.44 -3.14 -21.14
CA ASN A 335 -18.63 -3.90 -20.78
C ASN A 335 -19.88 -3.04 -20.52
N THR A 336 -19.77 -1.71 -20.53
CA THR A 336 -20.90 -0.81 -20.23
C THR A 336 -21.15 0.20 -21.36
N SER A 337 -22.26 0.93 -21.27
CA SER A 337 -22.50 2.04 -22.20
C SER A 337 -21.54 3.20 -21.92
N ALA A 338 -21.21 4.00 -22.94
CA ALA A 338 -20.35 5.16 -22.79
C ALA A 338 -20.89 6.17 -21.76
N SER A 339 -22.21 6.33 -21.64
CA SER A 339 -22.84 7.24 -20.68
C SER A 339 -22.70 6.74 -19.24
N ASP A 340 -22.90 5.44 -19.01
CA ASP A 340 -22.76 4.83 -17.69
C ASP A 340 -21.29 4.86 -17.23
N TYR A 341 -20.39 4.52 -18.14
CA TYR A 341 -18.95 4.60 -17.89
C TYR A 341 -18.51 6.02 -17.56
N GLN A 342 -18.95 7.04 -18.28
CA GLN A 342 -18.64 8.44 -17.98
C GLN A 342 -19.15 8.87 -16.60
N THR A 343 -20.33 8.41 -16.22
CA THR A 343 -20.91 8.68 -14.89
C THR A 343 -20.06 8.03 -13.80
N TRP A 344 -19.70 6.77 -13.95
CA TRP A 344 -18.85 6.03 -13.02
C TRP A 344 -17.44 6.65 -12.90
N THR A 345 -16.84 7.04 -14.03
CA THR A 345 -15.50 7.64 -14.10
C THR A 345 -15.40 8.91 -13.24
N SER A 346 -16.50 9.63 -13.05
CA SER A 346 -16.52 10.81 -12.18
C SER A 346 -16.27 10.46 -10.71
N ALA A 347 -16.79 9.32 -10.22
CA ALA A 347 -16.49 8.80 -8.89
C ALA A 347 -15.07 8.23 -8.83
N PHE A 348 -14.65 7.51 -9.86
CA PHE A 348 -13.31 6.94 -9.93
C PHE A 348 -12.22 8.03 -9.86
N LYS A 349 -12.33 9.11 -10.61
CA LYS A 349 -11.36 10.21 -10.60
C LYS A 349 -11.25 10.93 -9.25
N LYS A 350 -12.30 10.92 -8.44
CA LYS A 350 -12.24 11.44 -7.06
C LYS A 350 -11.50 10.47 -6.13
N ALA A 351 -11.77 9.18 -6.28
CA ALA A 351 -11.14 8.14 -5.48
C ALA A 351 -9.67 7.89 -5.89
N VAL A 352 -9.33 8.12 -7.17
CA VAL A 352 -7.95 7.98 -7.69
C VAL A 352 -7.47 9.32 -8.23
N PRO A 353 -7.08 10.26 -7.33
CA PRO A 353 -6.75 11.63 -7.72
C PRO A 353 -5.42 11.73 -8.46
N TYR A 354 -4.53 10.76 -8.33
CA TYR A 354 -3.25 10.74 -9.01
C TYR A 354 -2.79 9.35 -9.38
N LYS A 355 -2.27 9.20 -10.60
CA LYS A 355 -1.71 7.96 -11.13
C LYS A 355 -0.62 8.24 -12.17
N ARG A 356 0.28 7.27 -12.36
CA ARG A 356 1.25 7.22 -13.46
C ARG A 356 1.28 5.83 -14.04
N TYR A 357 1.40 5.72 -15.33
CA TYR A 357 1.54 4.46 -16.06
C TYR A 357 2.44 4.61 -17.28
N SER A 358 3.06 3.53 -17.67
CA SER A 358 3.77 3.36 -18.95
C SER A 358 2.95 2.42 -19.83
N ALA A 359 3.38 2.21 -21.06
CA ALA A 359 2.76 1.22 -21.94
C ALA A 359 3.26 -0.20 -21.69
N LYS A 360 4.29 -0.36 -20.86
CA LYS A 360 4.91 -1.66 -20.56
C LYS A 360 5.12 -1.79 -19.05
N TRP A 361 4.78 -2.94 -18.50
CA TRP A 361 5.08 -3.35 -17.11
C TRP A 361 5.18 -4.86 -16.99
N MET A 362 5.70 -5.37 -15.87
CA MET A 362 5.80 -6.80 -15.61
C MET A 362 4.42 -7.37 -15.25
N THR A 363 4.04 -8.47 -15.91
CA THR A 363 2.75 -9.14 -15.70
C THR A 363 2.92 -10.58 -15.18
N GLU A 364 4.06 -11.22 -15.35
CA GLU A 364 4.31 -12.59 -14.90
C GLU A 364 5.69 -12.74 -14.26
N TYR A 365 5.70 -13.20 -13.01
CA TYR A 365 6.90 -13.53 -12.28
C TYR A 365 7.46 -14.91 -12.72
N ASN A 366 8.76 -15.03 -12.95
CA ASN A 366 9.51 -16.22 -13.33
C ASN A 366 9.55 -16.62 -14.82
N GLN A 367 8.90 -15.95 -15.67
CA GLN A 367 9.13 -16.22 -17.09
C GLN A 367 10.06 -15.13 -17.63
N LEU A 368 11.33 -15.28 -17.34
CA LEU A 368 12.44 -14.42 -17.73
C LEU A 368 12.46 -14.01 -19.21
N ALA A 369 11.57 -14.55 -20.00
CA ALA A 369 11.65 -14.43 -21.43
C ALA A 369 10.64 -13.47 -22.06
N ASN A 370 9.44 -13.27 -21.51
CA ASN A 370 8.39 -12.88 -22.44
C ASN A 370 7.34 -11.89 -21.94
N GLU A 371 7.37 -11.46 -20.68
CA GLU A 371 6.07 -11.05 -20.15
C GLU A 371 6.01 -9.61 -19.68
N MET A 372 6.69 -8.75 -20.42
CA MET A 372 6.28 -7.34 -20.46
C MET A 372 5.24 -7.18 -21.55
N ASN A 373 3.98 -7.22 -21.14
CA ASN A 373 2.92 -6.94 -22.09
C ASN A 373 2.92 -5.45 -22.44
N TYR A 374 2.79 -5.20 -23.74
CA TYR A 374 2.51 -3.86 -24.24
C TYR A 374 1.00 -3.68 -24.31
N PHE A 375 0.50 -2.65 -23.64
CA PHE A 375 -0.90 -2.27 -23.72
C PHE A 375 -1.04 -0.88 -24.37
N PRO A 376 -2.01 -0.68 -25.27
CA PRO A 376 -2.34 0.64 -25.79
C PRO A 376 -3.11 1.43 -24.72
N VAL A 377 -2.40 1.92 -23.71
CA VAL A 377 -3.01 2.59 -22.56
C VAL A 377 -3.25 4.07 -22.80
N SER A 378 -4.31 4.57 -22.20
CA SER A 378 -4.69 5.98 -22.13
C SER A 378 -5.27 6.28 -20.75
N ASP A 379 -5.50 7.55 -20.44
CA ASP A 379 -6.20 7.95 -19.21
C ASP A 379 -7.62 7.38 -19.10
N GLU A 380 -8.22 6.99 -20.21
CA GLU A 380 -9.58 6.49 -20.29
C GLU A 380 -9.66 5.00 -19.99
N ASN A 381 -8.66 4.21 -20.38
CA ASN A 381 -8.68 2.75 -20.26
C ASN A 381 -7.67 2.18 -19.24
N CYS A 382 -6.89 3.01 -18.57
CA CYS A 382 -5.92 2.58 -17.56
C CYS A 382 -6.09 3.39 -16.27
N GLY A 383 -6.70 2.76 -15.27
CA GLY A 383 -6.94 3.35 -13.96
C GLY A 383 -5.77 3.22 -12.99
N CYS A 384 -4.82 2.34 -13.25
CA CYS A 384 -3.75 1.91 -12.34
C CYS A 384 -4.29 1.36 -11.01
N VAL A 385 -5.51 0.84 -11.02
CA VAL A 385 -6.13 0.16 -9.88
C VAL A 385 -6.79 -1.11 -10.40
N SER A 386 -6.35 -2.24 -9.89
CA SER A 386 -6.99 -3.52 -10.22
C SER A 386 -8.20 -3.79 -9.36
N MET A 387 -9.09 -4.63 -9.88
CA MET A 387 -10.22 -5.20 -9.16
C MET A 387 -10.37 -6.68 -9.53
N PHE A 388 -10.89 -7.46 -8.60
CA PHE A 388 -11.35 -8.81 -8.91
C PHE A 388 -12.55 -8.75 -9.85
N PHE A 389 -12.50 -9.53 -10.93
CA PHE A 389 -13.63 -9.81 -11.80
C PHE A 389 -13.79 -11.31 -11.91
N PRO A 390 -15.01 -11.85 -11.74
CA PRO A 390 -15.23 -13.29 -11.83
C PRO A 390 -14.90 -13.82 -13.23
N SER A 391 -14.28 -14.99 -13.31
CA SER A 391 -13.91 -15.63 -14.58
C SER A 391 -14.12 -17.14 -14.51
N VAL A 392 -14.55 -17.75 -15.61
CA VAL A 392 -14.66 -19.22 -15.75
C VAL A 392 -13.32 -19.90 -15.52
N SER A 393 -12.23 -19.27 -15.95
CA SER A 393 -10.88 -19.83 -15.76
C SER A 393 -10.55 -20.02 -14.27
N TYR A 394 -11.05 -19.19 -13.37
CA TYR A 394 -10.84 -19.33 -11.93
C TYR A 394 -11.53 -20.55 -11.35
N ALA A 395 -12.68 -20.94 -11.91
CA ALA A 395 -13.39 -22.14 -11.45
C ALA A 395 -12.59 -23.43 -11.69
N SER A 396 -11.75 -23.47 -12.74
CA SER A 396 -10.92 -24.62 -13.08
C SER A 396 -9.52 -24.59 -12.49
N THR A 397 -8.91 -23.39 -12.40
CA THR A 397 -7.49 -23.25 -12.02
C THR A 397 -7.31 -22.86 -10.56
N SER A 398 -8.25 -22.13 -10.00
CA SER A 398 -8.20 -21.66 -8.61
C SER A 398 -9.62 -21.41 -8.08
N PRO A 399 -10.44 -22.47 -7.92
CA PRO A 399 -11.84 -22.32 -7.54
C PRO A 399 -12.04 -21.63 -6.18
N LYS A 400 -10.96 -21.56 -5.41
CA LYS A 400 -10.94 -20.93 -4.09
C LYS A 400 -10.95 -19.40 -4.16
N TRP A 401 -10.56 -18.79 -5.29
CA TRP A 401 -10.51 -17.32 -5.41
C TRP A 401 -11.91 -16.71 -5.30
N ASN A 402 -12.89 -17.26 -6.02
CA ASN A 402 -14.26 -16.77 -5.97
C ASN A 402 -14.85 -16.81 -4.55
N LYS A 403 -14.52 -17.86 -3.78
CA LYS A 403 -14.96 -17.98 -2.39
C LYS A 403 -14.17 -17.07 -1.46
N ALA A 404 -12.86 -16.96 -1.65
CA ALA A 404 -11.99 -16.20 -0.79
C ALA A 404 -12.26 -14.68 -0.90
N ILE A 405 -12.58 -14.18 -2.10
CA ILE A 405 -12.89 -12.76 -2.32
C ILE A 405 -14.10 -12.28 -1.49
N GLN A 406 -15.00 -13.18 -1.13
CA GLN A 406 -16.16 -12.86 -0.29
C GLN A 406 -15.77 -12.41 1.12
N LYS A 407 -14.53 -12.63 1.55
CA LYS A 407 -14.02 -12.14 2.84
C LYS A 407 -13.71 -10.64 2.83
N TYR A 408 -13.62 -10.02 1.66
CA TYR A 408 -13.34 -8.58 1.55
C TYR A 408 -14.60 -7.74 1.77
N GLN A 409 -14.44 -6.63 2.50
CA GLN A 409 -15.53 -5.65 2.72
C GLN A 409 -16.04 -5.06 1.40
N TRP A 410 -15.15 -4.91 0.40
CA TRP A 410 -15.56 -4.49 -0.95
C TRP A 410 -16.64 -5.39 -1.52
N ASN A 411 -16.50 -6.72 -1.38
CA ASN A 411 -17.50 -7.68 -1.84
C ASN A 411 -18.83 -7.59 -1.09
N ASN A 412 -18.83 -7.15 0.17
CA ASN A 412 -20.07 -6.97 0.94
C ASN A 412 -20.99 -5.89 0.36
N VAL A 413 -20.50 -5.04 -0.54
CA VAL A 413 -21.31 -4.04 -1.26
C VAL A 413 -21.51 -4.43 -2.71
N ILE A 414 -20.48 -4.97 -3.37
CA ILE A 414 -20.56 -5.39 -4.78
C ILE A 414 -21.43 -6.65 -4.92
N HIS A 415 -21.29 -7.63 -4.02
CA HIS A 415 -22.08 -8.87 -4.01
C HIS A 415 -22.02 -9.62 -5.35
N TRP A 416 -20.81 -10.04 -5.76
CA TRP A 416 -20.62 -10.75 -7.04
C TRP A 416 -21.57 -11.94 -7.21
N GLU A 417 -21.94 -12.61 -6.13
CA GLU A 417 -22.88 -13.74 -6.13
C GLU A 417 -24.27 -13.39 -6.67
N GLN A 418 -24.72 -12.15 -6.57
CA GLN A 418 -26.00 -11.72 -7.18
C GLN A 418 -25.96 -11.65 -8.69
N TYR A 419 -24.78 -11.68 -9.29
CA TYR A 419 -24.57 -11.66 -10.73
C TYR A 419 -24.31 -13.07 -11.32
N GLY A 420 -24.53 -14.13 -10.55
CA GLY A 420 -24.58 -15.52 -11.03
C GLY A 420 -23.25 -16.26 -11.02
N TRP A 421 -22.31 -15.90 -10.17
CA TRP A 421 -21.08 -16.66 -10.00
C TRP A 421 -20.92 -17.23 -8.59
#